data_e214bc7bae44e4c09fdbff55317bdfad
#
_entry.id   e214bc7bae44e4c09fdbff55317bdfad
#
_cell.length_a   1.000
_cell.length_b   1.000
_cell.length_c   1.000
_cell.angle_alpha   90.00
_cell.angle_beta   90.00
_cell.angle_gamma   90.00
#
_symmetry.space_group_name_H-M   'P 1'
#
loop_
_entity.id
_entity.type
_entity.pdbx_description
1 polymer ?
#
loop_
_entity_poly.entity_id
_entity_poly.type
_entity_poly.pdbx_seq_one_letter_code
_entity_poly.pdbx_strand_id
1 'polypeptide(L)'
;KQNFTWGSPKSKNIDYKVEHPVFFPDKENRAQISYIDQFPEPKNMAQGNFLQKLSDGLEESKNKVITKLPTGSTIVANNYFWLHGRRPFKENKDLSRELLRIRGSFFIN
;
A
#
# COMPACT_ATOMS: atom_id res chain seq x y z
N LYS A 1 -9.90 15.49 8.85
CA LYS A 1 -8.84 14.74 8.17
C LYS A 1 -7.52 14.98 8.86
N GLN A 2 -6.88 13.92 9.29
CA GLN A 2 -5.58 13.99 9.92
C GLN A 2 -4.51 13.60 8.92
N ASN A 3 -3.50 14.46 8.74
CA ASN A 3 -2.35 14.15 7.92
C ASN A 3 -1.32 13.33 8.70
N PHE A 4 -0.74 12.38 8.02
CA PHE A 4 0.39 11.57 8.49
C PHE A 4 1.64 11.93 7.68
N THR A 5 2.78 11.79 8.32
CA THR A 5 4.08 11.94 7.65
C THR A 5 4.52 10.60 7.10
N TRP A 6 4.93 10.58 5.85
CA TRP A 6 5.41 9.39 5.14
C TRP A 6 6.86 9.59 4.74
N GLY A 7 7.73 8.69 5.17
CA GLY A 7 9.13 8.70 4.79
C GLY A 7 9.39 8.03 3.44
N SER A 8 10.55 8.29 2.88
CA SER A 8 11.00 7.59 1.67
C SER A 8 11.67 6.25 2.01
N PRO A 9 11.61 5.25 1.12
CA PRO A 9 12.37 4.01 1.31
C PRO A 9 13.89 4.29 1.29
N LYS A 10 14.61 3.71 2.24
CA LYS A 10 16.07 3.82 2.33
C LYS A 10 16.79 3.35 1.06
N SER A 11 16.17 2.42 0.31
CA SER A 11 16.72 1.86 -0.92
C SER A 11 16.77 2.84 -2.10
N LYS A 12 16.11 4.00 -2.00
CA LYS A 12 16.03 4.96 -3.11
C LYS A 12 17.04 6.10 -3.05
N ASN A 13 17.91 6.14 -2.07
CA ASN A 13 18.88 7.23 -1.86
C ASN A 13 18.26 8.65 -1.90
N ILE A 14 16.97 8.75 -1.72
CA ILE A 14 16.21 10.01 -1.70
C ILE A 14 15.60 10.13 -0.31
N ASP A 15 16.01 11.15 0.42
CA ASP A 15 15.45 11.44 1.75
C ASP A 15 14.42 12.55 1.61
N TYR A 16 13.15 12.17 1.49
CA TYR A 16 12.05 13.11 1.47
C TYR A 16 10.90 12.64 2.36
N LYS A 17 10.14 13.59 2.85
CA LYS A 17 8.94 13.36 3.66
C LYS A 17 7.76 14.03 2.99
N VAL A 18 6.63 13.31 2.97
CA VAL A 18 5.37 13.80 2.42
C VAL A 18 4.31 13.75 3.51
N GLU A 19 3.47 14.76 3.60
CA GLU A 19 2.31 14.75 4.46
C GLU A 19 1.06 14.43 3.65
N HIS A 20 0.32 13.40 4.07
CA HIS A 20 -0.88 12.95 3.39
C HIS A 20 -1.80 12.20 4.35
N PRO A 21 -3.13 12.33 4.25
CA PRO A 21 -4.04 11.53 5.04
C PRO A 21 -4.07 10.07 4.58
N VAL A 22 -4.37 9.15 5.48
CA VAL A 22 -4.61 7.74 5.13
C VAL A 22 -5.90 7.60 4.34
N PHE A 23 -6.98 8.22 4.82
CA PHE A 23 -8.28 8.20 4.16
C PHE A 23 -8.63 9.60 3.63
N PHE A 24 -9.14 9.65 2.42
CA PHE A 24 -9.57 10.90 1.80
C PHE A 24 -10.71 10.63 0.80
N PRO A 25 -11.66 11.56 0.64
CA PRO A 25 -12.77 11.34 -0.29
C PRO A 25 -12.36 11.57 -1.74
N ASP A 26 -13.02 10.85 -2.64
CA ASP A 26 -13.00 11.18 -4.06
C ASP A 26 -14.06 12.25 -4.41
N LYS A 27 -14.24 12.51 -5.69
CA LYS A 27 -15.22 13.51 -6.17
C LYS A 27 -16.68 13.15 -5.83
N GLU A 28 -16.96 11.87 -5.61
CA GLU A 28 -18.29 11.35 -5.28
C GLU A 28 -18.42 11.05 -3.78
N ASN A 29 -17.49 11.56 -2.96
CA ASN A 29 -17.43 11.35 -1.53
C ASN A 29 -17.23 9.89 -1.09
N ARG A 30 -16.68 9.04 -1.95
CA ARG A 30 -16.27 7.68 -1.60
C ARG A 30 -14.91 7.69 -0.94
N ALA A 31 -14.72 6.87 0.08
CA ALA A 31 -13.45 6.78 0.78
C ALA A 31 -12.38 6.14 -0.09
N GLN A 32 -11.29 6.86 -0.30
CA GLN A 32 -10.06 6.35 -0.87
C GLN A 32 -9.04 6.11 0.23
N ILE A 33 -8.07 5.25 -0.01
CA ILE A 33 -7.02 4.93 0.94
C ILE A 33 -5.63 5.14 0.31
N SER A 34 -4.73 5.74 1.09
CA SER A 34 -3.31 5.82 0.77
C SER A 34 -2.53 5.33 1.98
N TYR A 35 -1.92 4.16 1.86
CA TYR A 35 -1.27 3.51 2.99
C TYR A 35 -0.15 2.58 2.54
N ILE A 36 1.00 2.68 3.22
CA ILE A 36 2.11 1.73 3.13
C ILE A 36 2.58 1.47 4.55
N ASP A 37 2.50 0.24 5.00
CA ASP A 37 2.74 -0.16 6.38
C ASP A 37 4.15 0.21 6.92
N GLN A 38 5.13 0.26 6.04
CA GLN A 38 6.53 0.43 6.40
C GLN A 38 7.01 1.88 6.55
N PHE A 39 6.26 2.85 6.04
CA PHE A 39 6.77 4.22 5.89
C PHE A 39 6.05 5.33 6.67
N PRO A 40 4.99 5.08 7.44
CA PRO A 40 4.41 6.15 8.24
C PRO A 40 5.31 6.49 9.42
N GLU A 41 5.43 7.78 9.69
CA GLU A 41 6.13 8.31 10.86
C GLU A 41 5.11 8.96 11.79
N PRO A 42 4.67 8.30 12.87
CA PRO A 42 3.68 8.89 13.77
C PRO A 42 4.29 10.07 14.53
N LYS A 43 3.54 11.16 14.63
CA LYS A 43 3.95 12.37 15.35
C LYS A 43 3.68 12.29 16.85
N ASN A 44 2.78 11.40 17.27
CA ASN A 44 2.37 11.24 18.67
C ASN A 44 1.78 9.84 18.90
N MET A 45 1.46 9.55 20.15
CA MET A 45 0.90 8.25 20.54
C MET A 45 -0.46 7.97 19.89
N ALA A 46 -1.30 8.98 19.71
CA ALA A 46 -2.59 8.81 19.06
C ALA A 46 -2.45 8.36 17.62
N GLN A 47 -1.52 8.96 16.86
CA GLN A 47 -1.20 8.53 15.50
C GLN A 47 -0.60 7.13 15.47
N GLY A 48 0.33 6.83 16.37
CA GLY A 48 0.93 5.50 16.49
C GLY A 48 -0.10 4.42 16.77
N ASN A 49 -1.02 4.66 17.70
CA ASN A 49 -2.11 3.74 18.02
C ASN A 49 -3.08 3.55 16.85
N PHE A 50 -3.40 4.61 16.13
CA PHE A 50 -4.25 4.52 14.93
C PHE A 50 -3.61 3.63 13.86
N LEU A 51 -2.33 3.88 13.55
CA LEU A 51 -1.59 3.12 12.55
C LEU A 51 -1.48 1.64 12.94
N GLN A 52 -1.23 1.35 14.23
CA GLN A 52 -1.18 -0.03 14.72
C GLN A 52 -2.52 -0.74 14.57
N LYS A 53 -3.61 -0.09 14.96
CA LYS A 53 -4.95 -0.65 14.79
C LYS A 53 -5.33 -0.86 13.33
N LEU A 54 -4.92 0.05 12.46
CA LEU A 54 -5.14 -0.08 11.02
C LEU A 54 -4.38 -1.29 10.47
N SER A 55 -3.09 -1.42 10.80
CA SER A 55 -2.26 -2.56 10.39
C SER A 55 -2.85 -3.89 10.85
N ASP A 56 -3.21 -3.98 12.12
CA ASP A 56 -3.83 -5.18 12.70
C ASP A 56 -5.17 -5.51 12.01
N GLY A 57 -6.00 -4.51 11.78
CA GLY A 57 -7.28 -4.69 11.11
C GLY A 57 -7.15 -5.16 9.66
N LEU A 58 -6.14 -4.67 8.94
CA LEU A 58 -5.84 -5.12 7.58
C LEU A 58 -5.36 -6.58 7.57
N GLU A 59 -4.50 -6.97 8.52
CA GLU A 59 -4.04 -8.36 8.64
C GLU A 59 -5.16 -9.33 9.02
N GLU A 60 -6.06 -8.94 9.90
CA GLU A 60 -7.19 -9.75 10.38
C GLU A 60 -8.39 -9.74 9.45
N SER A 61 -8.42 -8.89 8.42
CA SER A 61 -9.55 -8.73 7.52
C SER A 61 -9.92 -10.05 6.83
N LYS A 62 -11.18 -10.40 6.88
CA LYS A 62 -11.75 -11.54 6.15
C LYS A 62 -12.02 -11.24 4.68
N ASN A 63 -11.95 -9.97 4.29
CA ASN A 63 -12.21 -9.53 2.91
C ASN A 63 -10.96 -9.54 2.03
N LYS A 64 -9.87 -10.12 2.50
CA LYS A 64 -8.66 -10.28 1.69
C LYS A 64 -8.89 -11.27 0.55
N VAL A 65 -8.47 -10.87 -0.64
CA VAL A 65 -8.38 -11.79 -1.78
C VAL A 65 -6.95 -12.32 -1.84
N ILE A 66 -6.80 -13.62 -1.64
CA ILE A 66 -5.50 -14.28 -1.71
C ILE A 66 -5.46 -15.06 -3.02
N THR A 67 -4.52 -14.73 -3.88
CA THR A 67 -4.37 -15.39 -5.16
C THR A 67 -2.91 -15.70 -5.45
N LYS A 68 -2.68 -16.81 -6.13
CA LYS A 68 -1.38 -17.17 -6.68
C LYS A 68 -1.36 -16.80 -8.15
N LEU A 69 -0.44 -15.95 -8.53
CA LEU A 69 -0.29 -15.54 -9.92
C LEU A 69 0.62 -16.53 -10.66
N PRO A 70 0.09 -17.27 -11.64
CA PRO A 70 0.92 -18.03 -12.55
C PRO A 70 1.82 -17.09 -13.37
N THR A 71 2.94 -17.63 -13.86
CA THR A 71 3.82 -16.90 -14.78
C THR A 71 3.04 -16.39 -15.99
N GLY A 72 3.24 -15.14 -16.36
CA GLY A 72 2.53 -14.48 -17.45
C GLY A 72 1.22 -13.84 -17.08
N SER A 73 0.77 -13.97 -15.81
CA SER A 73 -0.45 -13.32 -15.32
C SER A 73 -0.23 -11.85 -15.00
N THR A 74 -1.28 -11.06 -15.16
CA THR A 74 -1.29 -9.63 -14.85
C THR A 74 -2.46 -9.32 -13.92
N ILE A 75 -2.19 -8.50 -12.91
CA ILE A 75 -3.25 -7.87 -12.09
C ILE A 75 -3.31 -6.39 -12.41
N VAL A 76 -4.52 -5.91 -12.63
CA VAL A 76 -4.82 -4.48 -12.74
C VAL A 76 -5.67 -4.08 -11.55
N ALA A 77 -5.23 -3.10 -10.78
CA ALA A 77 -5.93 -2.66 -9.59
C ALA A 77 -5.94 -1.13 -9.48
N ASN A 78 -7.05 -0.60 -8.99
CA ASN A 78 -7.14 0.81 -8.63
C ASN A 78 -6.55 1.01 -7.23
N ASN A 79 -5.35 1.58 -7.15
CA ASN A 79 -4.62 1.78 -5.91
C ASN A 79 -5.27 2.74 -4.91
N TYR A 80 -6.28 3.50 -5.31
CA TYR A 80 -7.03 4.35 -4.39
C TYR A 80 -8.07 3.59 -3.58
N PHE A 81 -8.49 2.41 -4.06
CA PHE A 81 -9.51 1.60 -3.40
C PHE A 81 -9.01 0.23 -2.96
N TRP A 82 -7.84 -0.21 -3.44
CA TRP A 82 -7.26 -1.50 -3.14
C TRP A 82 -5.85 -1.38 -2.59
N LEU A 83 -5.60 -2.07 -1.51
CA LEU A 83 -4.24 -2.31 -1.03
C LEU A 83 -3.78 -3.69 -1.49
N HIS A 84 -2.48 -3.84 -1.66
CA HIS A 84 -1.90 -5.12 -2.05
C HIS A 84 -0.62 -5.39 -1.29
N GLY A 85 -0.29 -6.65 -1.14
CA GLY A 85 0.93 -7.10 -0.50
C GLY A 85 1.39 -8.43 -1.07
N ARG A 86 2.56 -8.85 -0.66
CA ARG A 86 3.12 -10.15 -1.01
C ARG A 86 3.39 -10.95 0.25
N ARG A 87 3.06 -12.23 0.20
CA ARG A 87 3.51 -13.17 1.21
C ARG A 87 4.95 -13.60 0.96
N PRO A 88 5.69 -13.97 2.01
CA PRO A 88 6.99 -14.59 1.85
C PRO A 88 6.88 -15.85 0.98
N PHE A 89 7.93 -16.15 0.26
CA PHE A 89 8.05 -17.38 -0.53
C PHE A 89 9.34 -18.11 -0.13
N LYS A 90 9.34 -19.42 -0.35
CA LYS A 90 10.55 -20.22 -0.14
C LYS A 90 11.59 -19.89 -1.22
N GLU A 91 12.78 -19.59 -0.77
CA GLU A 91 13.91 -19.41 -1.67
C GLU A 91 14.21 -20.72 -2.40
N ASN A 92 14.39 -20.64 -3.71
CA ASN A 92 14.78 -21.75 -4.54
C ASN A 92 15.90 -21.30 -5.47
N LYS A 93 17.06 -21.98 -5.41
CA LYS A 93 18.25 -21.62 -6.18
C LYS A 93 18.07 -21.72 -7.69
N ASP A 94 17.15 -22.56 -8.14
CA ASP A 94 16.90 -22.84 -9.56
C ASP A 94 15.79 -22.00 -10.16
N LEU A 95 15.07 -21.23 -9.33
CA LEU A 95 13.92 -20.42 -9.75
C LEU A 95 14.10 -18.98 -9.30
N SER A 96 13.77 -18.05 -10.16
CA SER A 96 13.67 -16.64 -9.83
C SER A 96 12.21 -16.18 -9.87
N ARG A 97 11.87 -15.21 -9.02
CA ARG A 97 10.57 -14.55 -9.02
C ARG A 97 10.76 -13.10 -9.42
N GLU A 98 10.17 -12.73 -10.53
CA GLU A 98 10.22 -11.37 -11.04
C GLU A 98 8.81 -10.80 -11.16
N LEU A 99 8.60 -9.57 -10.66
CA LEU A 99 7.37 -8.82 -10.82
C LEU A 99 7.68 -7.49 -11.49
N LEU A 100 7.01 -7.25 -12.60
CA LEU A 100 7.03 -5.95 -13.26
C LEU A 100 5.82 -5.14 -12.79
N ARG A 101 6.04 -3.87 -12.49
CA ARG A 101 4.98 -2.95 -12.10
C ARG A 101 4.97 -1.75 -13.01
N ILE A 102 3.79 -1.47 -13.55
CA ILE A 102 3.51 -0.28 -14.35
C ILE A 102 2.45 0.53 -13.64
N ARG A 103 2.68 1.83 -13.52
CA ARG A 103 1.69 2.78 -13.02
C ARG A 103 1.15 3.60 -14.17
N GLY A 104 -0.13 3.84 -14.15
CA GLY A 104 -0.78 4.65 -15.15
C GLY A 104 -1.98 5.38 -14.58
N SER A 105 -2.50 6.31 -15.34
CA SER A 105 -3.74 7.02 -15.06
C SER A 105 -4.64 6.96 -16.27
N PHE A 106 -5.93 6.90 -16.01
CA PHE A 106 -6.92 7.03 -17.06
C PHE A 106 -7.32 8.49 -17.21
N PHE A 107 -7.29 9.00 -18.43
CA PHE A 107 -7.81 10.31 -18.74
C PHE A 107 -9.22 10.16 -19.27
N ILE A 108 -10.16 10.85 -18.63
CA ILE A 108 -11.55 10.95 -19.11
C ILE A 108 -11.71 12.36 -19.64
N ASN A 109 -11.88 12.46 -20.96
CA ASN A 109 -12.15 13.73 -21.62
C ASN A 109 -13.61 14.12 -21.42
#